data_593286074304748991580e8fcaf0d0ea
#
_entry.id   593286074304748991580e8fcaf0d0ea
#
_cell.length_a   1.000
_cell.length_b   1.000
_cell.length_c   1.000
_cell.angle_alpha   90.00
_cell.angle_beta   90.00
_cell.angle_gamma   90.00
#
_symmetry.space_group_name_H-M   'P 1'
#
loop_
_entity.id
_entity.type
_entity.pdbx_description
1 polymer ?
#
loop_
_entity_poly.entity_id
_entity_poly.type
_entity_poly.pdbx_seq_one_letter_code
_entity_poly.pdbx_strand_id
1 'polypeptide(L)'
;MLKEGENMKDKEFIRLKRVFFKSSLYILLFMVPFTIALITKFGYKTTNIEKSIRNDESLLILVTEKDCSRCKEIKGILKDKKVPYYELNFDKTTINDYQRILRKAQIGEHDIVIPTLIYIQDGNLKSSFVDVKDKNDLLSYIEYINNET
;
A
#
# COMPACT_ATOMS: atom_id res chain seq x y z
N MET A 1 47.78 23.37 -47.64
CA MET A 1 46.47 24.02 -47.32
C MET A 1 45.39 22.95 -46.99
N LEU A 2 45.58 22.08 -46.00
CA LEU A 2 44.60 21.00 -45.68
C LEU A 2 44.57 20.65 -44.16
N LYS A 3 44.86 21.58 -43.25
CA LYS A 3 44.80 21.32 -41.79
C LYS A 3 43.73 22.08 -41.00
N GLU A 4 42.98 22.99 -41.63
CA GLU A 4 41.96 23.77 -40.90
C GLU A 4 40.58 23.09 -40.82
N GLY A 5 40.26 22.17 -41.73
CA GLY A 5 38.96 21.52 -41.74
C GLY A 5 38.75 20.44 -40.67
N GLU A 6 39.80 19.81 -40.18
CA GLU A 6 39.76 18.75 -39.20
C GLU A 6 39.50 19.28 -37.77
N ASN A 7 40.05 20.46 -37.48
CA ASN A 7 39.93 21.06 -36.14
C ASN A 7 38.53 21.64 -35.84
N MET A 8 37.71 21.91 -36.85
CA MET A 8 36.37 22.45 -36.68
C MET A 8 35.35 21.35 -36.37
N LYS A 9 35.47 20.18 -36.99
CA LYS A 9 34.62 19.01 -36.73
C LYS A 9 34.82 18.44 -35.31
N ASP A 10 36.05 18.41 -34.82
CA ASP A 10 36.37 17.97 -33.49
C ASP A 10 35.82 18.88 -32.40
N LYS A 11 35.83 20.20 -32.61
CA LYS A 11 35.25 21.19 -31.67
C LYS A 11 33.73 21.08 -31.58
N GLU A 12 33.05 20.86 -32.70
CA GLU A 12 31.60 20.65 -32.73
C GLU A 12 31.22 19.32 -32.05
N PHE A 13 31.95 18.24 -32.30
CA PHE A 13 31.72 16.95 -31.68
C PHE A 13 31.90 17.01 -30.17
N ILE A 14 32.90 17.70 -29.66
CA ILE A 14 33.11 17.91 -28.22
C ILE A 14 31.99 18.76 -27.60
N ARG A 15 31.47 19.79 -28.33
CA ARG A 15 30.31 20.56 -27.86
C ARG A 15 29.04 19.74 -27.81
N LEU A 16 28.76 18.91 -28.80
CA LEU A 16 27.61 17.99 -28.80
C LEU A 16 27.69 17.00 -27.62
N LYS A 17 28.84 16.35 -27.41
CA LYS A 17 29.04 15.46 -26.28
C LYS A 17 28.77 16.13 -24.93
N ARG A 18 29.23 17.38 -24.74
CA ARG A 18 28.96 18.11 -23.48
C ARG A 18 27.48 18.44 -23.28
N VAL A 19 26.76 18.79 -24.34
CA VAL A 19 25.33 19.07 -24.27
C VAL A 19 24.55 17.80 -23.98
N PHE A 20 24.87 16.69 -24.65
CA PHE A 20 24.26 15.39 -24.40
C PHE A 20 24.54 14.89 -22.98
N PHE A 21 25.76 15.04 -22.48
CA PHE A 21 26.12 14.62 -21.14
C PHE A 21 25.42 15.43 -20.05
N LYS A 22 25.30 16.76 -20.24
CA LYS A 22 24.53 17.60 -19.31
C LYS A 22 23.04 17.28 -19.35
N SER A 23 22.46 17.11 -20.53
CA SER A 23 21.04 16.73 -20.70
C SER A 23 20.74 15.36 -20.08
N SER A 24 21.59 14.36 -20.29
CA SER A 24 21.47 13.03 -19.69
C SER A 24 21.57 13.07 -18.16
N LEU A 25 22.46 13.91 -17.63
CA LEU A 25 22.59 14.07 -16.17
C LEU A 25 21.34 14.70 -15.54
N TYR A 26 20.71 15.67 -16.20
CA TYR A 26 19.46 16.28 -15.74
C TYR A 26 18.30 15.27 -15.76
N ILE A 27 18.19 14.47 -16.83
CA ILE A 27 17.17 13.42 -16.95
C ILE A 27 17.34 12.39 -15.82
N LEU A 28 18.56 11.93 -15.54
CA LEU A 28 18.86 11.03 -14.43
C LEU A 28 18.52 11.65 -13.06
N LEU A 29 18.88 12.91 -12.85
CA LEU A 29 18.66 13.61 -11.58
C LEU A 29 17.17 13.81 -11.26
N PHE A 30 16.32 13.99 -12.27
CA PHE A 30 14.87 14.19 -12.09
C PHE A 30 14.07 12.90 -12.17
N MET A 31 14.45 11.96 -13.05
CA MET A 31 13.68 10.73 -13.23
C MET A 31 13.90 9.71 -12.11
N VAL A 32 15.10 9.63 -11.51
CA VAL A 32 15.39 8.71 -10.42
C VAL A 32 14.57 9.01 -9.14
N PRO A 33 14.52 10.25 -8.61
CA PRO A 33 13.69 10.53 -7.45
C PRO A 33 12.19 10.41 -7.74
N PHE A 34 11.76 10.71 -8.98
CA PHE A 34 10.36 10.55 -9.38
C PHE A 34 9.93 9.08 -9.44
N THR A 35 10.77 8.20 -9.99
CA THR A 35 10.51 6.74 -9.99
C THR A 35 10.54 6.15 -8.60
N ILE A 36 11.48 6.58 -7.74
CA ILE A 36 11.52 6.16 -6.33
C ILE A 36 10.26 6.61 -5.58
N ALA A 37 9.80 7.86 -5.79
CA ALA A 37 8.59 8.37 -5.18
C ALA A 37 7.31 7.64 -5.65
N LEU A 38 7.26 7.21 -6.91
CA LEU A 38 6.17 6.37 -7.41
C LEU A 38 6.19 4.97 -6.79
N ILE A 39 7.34 4.32 -6.76
CA ILE A 39 7.50 2.97 -6.18
C ILE A 39 7.17 2.99 -4.69
N THR A 40 7.60 4.01 -3.94
CA THR A 40 7.29 4.13 -2.51
C THR A 40 5.81 4.40 -2.25
N LYS A 41 5.12 5.18 -3.08
CA LYS A 41 3.68 5.41 -2.92
C LYS A 41 2.82 4.17 -3.20
N PHE A 42 3.18 3.35 -4.17
CA PHE A 42 2.41 2.15 -4.53
C PHE A 42 2.79 0.91 -3.71
N GLY A 43 4.06 0.77 -3.30
CA GLY A 43 4.54 -0.38 -2.52
C GLY A 43 4.32 -0.27 -1.00
N TYR A 44 4.08 0.92 -0.49
CA TYR A 44 4.16 1.18 0.95
C TYR A 44 2.96 0.66 1.76
N LYS A 45 1.77 0.55 1.15
CA LYS A 45 0.55 0.14 1.87
C LYS A 45 0.49 -1.36 2.17
N THR A 46 0.84 -2.20 1.22
CA THR A 46 0.82 -3.66 1.40
C THR A 46 2.00 -4.17 2.23
N THR A 47 3.19 -3.60 2.05
CA THR A 47 4.38 -3.95 2.84
C THR A 47 4.24 -3.60 4.32
N ASN A 48 3.50 -2.56 4.68
CA ASN A 48 3.24 -2.21 6.07
C ASN A 48 2.33 -3.22 6.76
N ILE A 49 1.22 -3.64 6.13
CA ILE A 49 0.31 -4.64 6.70
C ILE A 49 1.06 -5.96 6.95
N GLU A 50 1.85 -6.43 5.98
CA GLU A 50 2.63 -7.65 6.14
C GLU A 50 3.72 -7.58 7.21
N LYS A 51 4.32 -6.40 7.37
CA LYS A 51 5.31 -6.16 8.41
C LYS A 51 4.65 -6.13 9.79
N SER A 52 3.49 -5.49 9.90
CA SER A 52 2.72 -5.44 11.16
C SER A 52 2.21 -6.83 11.56
N ILE A 53 1.75 -7.65 10.61
CA ILE A 53 1.38 -9.05 10.91
C ILE A 53 2.55 -9.85 11.50
N ARG A 54 3.81 -9.53 11.12
CA ARG A 54 5.00 -10.25 11.58
C ARG A 54 5.61 -9.72 12.89
N ASN A 55 5.25 -8.51 13.29
CA ASN A 55 5.92 -7.81 14.41
C ASN A 55 5.21 -7.96 15.75
N ASP A 56 4.37 -9.00 15.93
CA ASP A 56 3.65 -9.29 17.18
C ASP A 56 2.77 -8.13 17.67
N GLU A 57 2.33 -7.25 16.74
CA GLU A 57 1.43 -6.15 17.05
C GLU A 57 -0.04 -6.59 16.88
N SER A 58 -0.91 -6.05 17.72
CA SER A 58 -2.36 -6.17 17.53
C SER A 58 -2.78 -5.35 16.30
N LEU A 59 -3.43 -5.99 15.34
CA LEU A 59 -3.75 -5.42 14.04
C LEU A 59 -5.21 -5.63 13.69
N LEU A 60 -5.94 -4.54 13.41
CA LEU A 60 -7.27 -4.60 12.83
C LEU A 60 -7.20 -4.30 11.34
N ILE A 61 -7.70 -5.21 10.50
CA ILE A 61 -7.79 -5.03 9.05
C ILE A 61 -9.27 -4.92 8.68
N LEU A 62 -9.62 -3.86 7.95
CA LEU A 62 -10.94 -3.70 7.33
C LEU A 62 -10.85 -4.01 5.84
N VAL A 63 -11.50 -5.08 5.41
CA VAL A 63 -11.63 -5.45 3.99
C VAL A 63 -12.76 -4.63 3.36
N THR A 64 -12.47 -3.96 2.27
CA THR A 64 -13.40 -3.04 1.60
C THR A 64 -13.36 -3.22 0.08
N GLU A 65 -14.41 -2.73 -0.57
CA GLU A 65 -14.46 -2.57 -2.04
C GLU A 65 -14.86 -1.14 -2.42
N LYS A 66 -14.79 -0.86 -3.72
CA LYS A 66 -15.25 0.40 -4.29
C LYS A 66 -16.78 0.52 -4.11
N ASP A 67 -17.23 1.74 -3.83
CA ASP A 67 -18.65 2.09 -3.71
C ASP A 67 -19.44 1.37 -2.59
N CYS A 68 -18.77 0.68 -1.68
CA CYS A 68 -19.36 0.05 -0.52
C CYS A 68 -19.85 1.10 0.52
N SER A 69 -21.15 1.30 0.62
CA SER A 69 -21.77 2.23 1.58
C SER A 69 -21.55 1.80 3.04
N ARG A 70 -21.68 0.51 3.34
CA ARG A 70 -21.41 -0.05 4.68
C ARG A 70 -19.96 0.11 5.10
N CYS A 71 -19.02 -0.03 4.17
CA CYS A 71 -17.61 0.20 4.45
C CYS A 71 -17.35 1.66 4.89
N LYS A 72 -18.06 2.62 4.29
CA LYS A 72 -17.97 4.05 4.68
C LYS A 72 -18.50 4.27 6.09
N GLU A 73 -19.61 3.64 6.44
CA GLU A 73 -20.20 3.71 7.78
C GLU A 73 -19.25 3.13 8.82
N ILE A 74 -18.71 1.93 8.60
CA ILE A 74 -17.74 1.28 9.50
C ILE A 74 -16.52 2.15 9.71
N LYS A 75 -15.96 2.72 8.63
CA LYS A 75 -14.83 3.66 8.73
C LYS A 75 -15.15 4.87 9.58
N GLY A 76 -16.37 5.41 9.49
CA GLY A 76 -16.85 6.48 10.34
C GLY A 76 -16.84 6.08 11.81
N ILE A 77 -17.42 4.93 12.14
CA ILE A 77 -17.49 4.40 13.52
C ILE A 77 -16.09 4.15 14.09
N LEU A 78 -15.21 3.49 13.33
CA LEU A 78 -13.83 3.22 13.77
C LEU A 78 -13.05 4.52 14.03
N LYS A 79 -13.25 5.53 13.19
CA LYS A 79 -12.64 6.86 13.35
C LYS A 79 -13.18 7.57 14.60
N ASP A 80 -14.50 7.56 14.82
CA ASP A 80 -15.14 8.20 15.99
C ASP A 80 -14.71 7.54 17.30
N LYS A 81 -14.52 6.23 17.29
CA LYS A 81 -14.01 5.44 18.42
C LYS A 81 -12.47 5.47 18.54
N LYS A 82 -11.77 6.13 17.62
CA LYS A 82 -10.29 6.22 17.57
C LYS A 82 -9.61 4.87 17.51
N VAL A 83 -10.25 3.86 16.89
CA VAL A 83 -9.68 2.53 16.68
C VAL A 83 -8.79 2.55 15.45
N PRO A 84 -7.48 2.28 15.58
CA PRO A 84 -6.60 2.19 14.44
C PRO A 84 -6.91 0.95 13.60
N TYR A 85 -6.91 1.09 12.29
CA TYR A 85 -7.13 -0.02 11.37
C TYR A 85 -6.35 0.15 10.07
N TYR A 86 -6.09 -0.96 9.40
CA TYR A 86 -5.57 -1.00 8.05
C TYR A 86 -6.68 -1.30 7.06
N GLU A 87 -6.77 -0.53 6.00
CA GLU A 87 -7.74 -0.78 4.94
C GLU A 87 -7.13 -1.67 3.86
N LEU A 88 -7.73 -2.84 3.65
CA LEU A 88 -7.45 -3.73 2.52
C LEU A 88 -8.57 -3.56 1.50
N ASN A 89 -8.33 -2.72 0.49
CA ASN A 89 -9.32 -2.46 -0.55
C ASN A 89 -9.14 -3.44 -1.71
N PHE A 90 -10.17 -4.24 -1.99
CA PHE A 90 -10.16 -5.29 -3.01
C PHE A 90 -9.85 -4.75 -4.41
N ASP A 91 -10.43 -3.60 -4.78
CA ASP A 91 -10.23 -3.01 -6.11
C ASP A 91 -8.85 -2.37 -6.32
N LYS A 92 -8.17 -2.02 -5.22
CA LYS A 92 -6.87 -1.33 -5.25
C LYS A 92 -5.69 -2.25 -4.98
N THR A 93 -5.96 -3.45 -4.50
CA THR A 93 -4.95 -4.44 -4.14
C THR A 93 -4.89 -5.49 -5.24
N THR A 94 -3.69 -5.86 -5.68
CA THR A 94 -3.59 -6.96 -6.64
C THR A 94 -4.10 -8.25 -6.01
N ILE A 95 -4.70 -9.13 -6.81
CA ILE A 95 -5.25 -10.39 -6.30
C ILE A 95 -4.18 -11.22 -5.57
N ASN A 96 -2.95 -11.20 -6.05
CA ASN A 96 -1.83 -11.91 -5.44
C ASN A 96 -1.46 -11.33 -4.06
N ASP A 97 -1.46 -10.01 -3.91
CA ASP A 97 -1.17 -9.34 -2.63
C ASP A 97 -2.29 -9.58 -1.63
N TYR A 98 -3.54 -9.53 -2.10
CA TYR A 98 -4.72 -9.82 -1.30
C TYR A 98 -4.67 -11.25 -0.75
N GLN A 99 -4.50 -12.25 -1.62
CA GLN A 99 -4.38 -13.66 -1.22
C GLN A 99 -3.17 -13.92 -0.31
N ARG A 100 -2.07 -13.21 -0.52
CA ARG A 100 -0.88 -13.31 0.34
C ARG A 100 -1.15 -12.78 1.75
N ILE A 101 -1.89 -11.67 1.89
CA ILE A 101 -2.28 -11.11 3.18
C ILE A 101 -3.23 -12.07 3.90
N LEU A 102 -4.24 -12.60 3.20
CA LEU A 102 -5.20 -13.54 3.78
C LEU A 102 -4.52 -14.83 4.26
N ARG A 103 -3.65 -15.41 3.45
CA ARG A 103 -2.90 -16.62 3.85
C ARG A 103 -2.02 -16.38 5.07
N LYS A 104 -1.39 -15.21 5.21
CA LYS A 104 -0.64 -14.86 6.41
C LYS A 104 -1.54 -14.66 7.62
N ALA A 105 -2.74 -14.15 7.40
CA ALA A 105 -3.77 -14.04 8.43
C ALA A 105 -4.50 -15.35 8.71
N GLN A 106 -4.13 -16.47 8.05
CA GLN A 106 -4.75 -17.79 8.17
C GLN A 106 -6.25 -17.81 7.83
N ILE A 107 -6.68 -16.94 6.91
CA ILE A 107 -8.08 -16.82 6.47
C ILE A 107 -8.27 -17.55 5.16
N GLY A 108 -9.30 -18.40 5.08
CA GLY A 108 -9.73 -19.05 3.84
C GLY A 108 -10.30 -18.05 2.84
N GLU A 109 -9.98 -18.23 1.54
CA GLU A 109 -10.42 -17.31 0.47
C GLU A 109 -11.94 -17.27 0.30
N HIS A 110 -12.66 -18.28 0.77
CA HIS A 110 -14.10 -18.44 0.57
C HIS A 110 -14.96 -17.76 1.65
N ASP A 111 -14.34 -17.28 2.73
CA ASP A 111 -15.06 -16.81 3.90
C ASP A 111 -15.18 -15.28 3.99
N ILE A 112 -14.74 -14.56 2.94
CA ILE A 112 -14.73 -13.09 2.98
C ILE A 112 -15.92 -12.51 2.24
N VAL A 113 -16.83 -11.98 3.02
CA VAL A 113 -17.92 -11.10 2.55
C VAL A 113 -17.56 -9.65 2.89
N ILE A 114 -17.72 -8.74 1.95
CA ILE A 114 -17.39 -7.33 2.17
C ILE A 114 -18.61 -6.59 2.74
N PRO A 115 -18.46 -5.85 3.83
CA PRO A 115 -17.26 -5.60 4.63
C PRO A 115 -16.92 -6.71 5.63
N THR A 116 -15.64 -6.97 5.82
CA THR A 116 -15.12 -7.88 6.87
C THR A 116 -14.06 -7.17 7.70
N LEU A 117 -14.16 -7.32 9.02
CA LEU A 117 -13.11 -6.94 9.97
C LEU A 117 -12.33 -8.17 10.39
N ILE A 118 -11.02 -8.08 10.40
CA ILE A 118 -10.09 -9.16 10.74
C ILE A 118 -9.19 -8.65 11.85
N TYR A 119 -9.20 -9.31 12.99
CA TYR A 119 -8.32 -9.01 14.11
C TYR A 119 -7.21 -10.04 14.21
N ILE A 120 -5.98 -9.56 14.15
CA ILE A 120 -4.75 -10.35 14.24
C ILE A 120 -4.01 -9.90 15.49
N GLN A 121 -3.50 -10.84 16.23
CA GLN A 121 -2.64 -10.59 17.38
C GLN A 121 -1.51 -11.63 17.38
N ASP A 122 -0.28 -11.20 17.64
CA ASP A 122 0.90 -12.07 17.65
C ASP A 122 1.07 -12.86 16.34
N GLY A 123 0.75 -12.22 15.20
CA GLY A 123 0.81 -12.82 13.87
C GLY A 123 -0.27 -13.86 13.56
N ASN A 124 -1.20 -14.12 14.48
CA ASN A 124 -2.27 -15.11 14.34
C ASN A 124 -3.64 -14.46 14.24
N LEU A 125 -4.54 -15.09 13.46
CA LEU A 125 -5.94 -14.70 13.44
C LEU A 125 -6.57 -14.99 14.82
N LYS A 126 -7.09 -13.95 15.46
CA LYS A 126 -7.83 -14.07 16.72
C LYS A 126 -9.33 -14.12 16.47
N SER A 127 -9.83 -13.23 15.63
CA SER A 127 -11.24 -13.19 15.28
C SER A 127 -11.47 -12.53 13.94
N SER A 128 -12.59 -12.85 13.32
CA SER A 128 -13.09 -12.15 12.13
C SER A 128 -14.57 -11.82 12.32
N PHE A 129 -14.97 -10.64 11.89
CA PHE A 129 -16.36 -10.20 11.90
C PHE A 129 -16.80 -9.98 10.46
N VAL A 130 -17.52 -10.96 9.93
CA VAL A 130 -17.94 -11.04 8.53
C VAL A 130 -19.34 -10.46 8.39
N ASP A 131 -19.61 -9.75 7.27
CA ASP A 131 -20.91 -9.20 6.92
C ASP A 131 -21.51 -8.32 8.04
N VAL A 132 -20.75 -7.31 8.46
CA VAL A 132 -21.16 -6.36 9.49
C VAL A 132 -22.47 -5.68 9.13
N LYS A 133 -23.58 -6.11 9.70
CA LYS A 133 -24.93 -5.62 9.41
C LYS A 133 -25.44 -4.58 10.41
N ASP A 134 -25.15 -4.79 11.67
CA ASP A 134 -25.64 -3.96 12.77
C ASP A 134 -24.52 -3.14 13.40
N LYS A 135 -24.85 -1.90 13.72
CA LYS A 135 -23.93 -0.99 14.40
C LYS A 135 -23.61 -1.44 15.82
N ASN A 136 -24.58 -2.03 16.53
CA ASN A 136 -24.38 -2.49 17.91
C ASN A 136 -23.44 -3.69 17.95
N ASP A 137 -23.58 -4.61 17.00
CA ASP A 137 -22.68 -5.75 16.87
C ASP A 137 -21.25 -5.30 16.60
N LEU A 138 -21.08 -4.28 15.73
CA LEU A 138 -19.78 -3.67 15.48
C LEU A 138 -19.19 -3.03 16.74
N LEU A 139 -19.99 -2.31 17.51
CA LEU A 139 -19.54 -1.69 18.77
C LEU A 139 -19.13 -2.74 19.80
N SER A 140 -19.88 -3.82 19.92
CA SER A 140 -19.53 -4.95 20.79
C SER A 140 -18.24 -5.62 20.35
N TYR A 141 -18.04 -5.77 19.04
CA TYR A 141 -16.80 -6.33 18.50
C TYR A 141 -15.59 -5.41 18.76
N ILE A 142 -15.76 -4.11 18.63
CA ILE A 142 -14.71 -3.12 18.97
C ILE A 142 -14.37 -3.17 20.46
N GLU A 143 -15.38 -3.31 21.33
CA GLU A 143 -15.15 -3.45 22.76
C GLU A 143 -14.40 -4.73 23.11
N TYR A 144 -14.75 -5.85 22.47
CA TYR A 144 -14.02 -7.10 22.59
C TYR A 144 -12.54 -6.93 22.23
N ILE A 145 -12.22 -6.32 21.08
CA ILE A 145 -10.83 -6.09 20.65
C ILE A 145 -10.07 -5.23 21.66
N ASN A 146 -10.69 -4.16 22.16
CA ASN A 146 -10.04 -3.26 23.11
C ASN A 146 -9.75 -3.91 24.48
N ASN A 147 -10.50 -4.94 24.83
CA ASN A 147 -10.27 -5.69 26.08
C ASN A 147 -9.18 -6.77 25.93
N GLU A 148 -8.86 -7.17 24.69
CA GLU A 148 -7.79 -8.14 24.39
C GLU A 148 -6.40 -7.47 24.17
N THR A 149 -6.37 -6.14 24.05
CA THR A 149 -5.15 -5.35 23.82
C THR A 149 -4.58 -4.84 25.13
#